data_658b706b094cb6317d79b5398e1fcbd8
#
_entry.id   658b706b094cb6317d79b5398e1fcbd8
#
_cell.length_a   1.000
_cell.length_b   1.000
_cell.length_c   1.000
_cell.angle_alpha   90.00
_cell.angle_beta   90.00
_cell.angle_gamma   90.00
#
_symmetry.space_group_name_H-M   'P 1'
#
loop_
_entity.id
_entity.type
_entity.pdbx_description
1 polymer ?
#
loop_
_entity_poly.entity_id
_entity_poly.type
_entity_poly.pdbx_seq_one_letter_code
_entity_poly.pdbx_strand_id
1 'polypeptide(L)'
;MAAYVVLYRFSDQGLKTIKDTVKRAAEIRRQNEQRGFKVIGTYWTQGAYDLVAIVDAPDEQAMMAGLFNIAEAGNVHSETMRAFTDAEMDAALKRA
;
A
#
# COMPACT_ATOMS: atom_id res chain seq x y z
N MET A 1 12.21 -2.02 9.69
CA MET A 1 11.12 -1.98 8.70
C MET A 1 10.80 -0.53 8.38
N ALA A 2 10.33 -0.29 7.17
CA ALA A 2 10.00 1.06 6.72
C ALA A 2 8.50 1.17 6.43
N ALA A 3 7.89 2.27 6.88
CA ALA A 3 6.47 2.53 6.67
C ALA A 3 6.23 3.22 5.34
N TYR A 4 5.13 2.86 4.69
CA TYR A 4 4.67 3.46 3.44
C TYR A 4 3.17 3.68 3.50
N VAL A 5 2.74 4.80 2.91
CA VAL A 5 1.32 5.05 2.63
C VAL A 5 1.13 4.92 1.14
N VAL A 6 0.24 4.03 0.73
CA VAL A 6 -0.04 3.79 -0.68
C VAL A 6 -1.46 4.25 -0.99
N LEU A 7 -1.58 5.12 -1.96
CA LEU A 7 -2.84 5.66 -2.44
C LEU A 7 -3.17 4.99 -3.77
N TYR A 8 -4.38 4.46 -3.88
CA TYR A 8 -4.81 3.71 -5.07
C TYR A 8 -6.00 4.35 -5.74
N ARG A 9 -6.00 4.28 -7.07
CA ARG A 9 -7.19 4.55 -7.90
C ARG A 9 -7.52 3.30 -8.68
N PHE A 10 -8.79 2.95 -8.74
CA PHE A 10 -9.22 1.82 -9.57
C PHE A 10 -9.01 2.14 -11.04
N SER A 11 -8.49 1.16 -11.78
CA SER A 11 -8.51 1.17 -13.24
C SER A 11 -9.92 0.85 -13.75
N ASP A 12 -10.12 0.97 -15.06
CA ASP A 12 -11.40 0.53 -15.67
C ASP A 12 -11.67 -0.94 -15.37
N GLN A 13 -10.63 -1.78 -15.42
CA GLN A 13 -10.74 -3.20 -15.08
C GLN A 13 -11.16 -3.39 -13.62
N GLY A 14 -10.55 -2.64 -12.71
CA GLY A 14 -10.87 -2.69 -11.28
C GLY A 14 -12.31 -2.26 -10.99
N LEU A 15 -12.80 -1.25 -11.72
CA LEU A 15 -14.18 -0.79 -11.59
C LEU A 15 -15.18 -1.82 -12.10
N LYS A 16 -14.87 -2.54 -13.18
CA LYS A 16 -15.74 -3.59 -13.72
C LYS A 16 -15.96 -4.72 -12.73
N THR A 17 -15.01 -4.96 -11.85
CA THR A 17 -15.06 -6.02 -10.83
C THR A 17 -15.05 -5.44 -9.42
N ILE A 18 -15.62 -4.24 -9.26
CA ILE A 18 -15.56 -3.50 -7.98
C ILE A 18 -16.14 -4.29 -6.80
N LYS A 19 -17.11 -5.14 -7.04
CA LYS A 19 -17.74 -5.94 -5.96
C LYS A 19 -16.78 -6.94 -5.34
N ASP A 20 -15.66 -7.26 -6.02
CA ASP A 20 -14.63 -8.17 -5.51
C ASP A 20 -13.52 -7.43 -4.75
N THR A 21 -13.61 -6.11 -4.58
CA THR A 21 -12.50 -5.31 -4.04
C THR A 21 -12.07 -5.73 -2.64
N VAL A 22 -13.01 -6.04 -1.75
CA VAL A 22 -12.70 -6.49 -0.38
C VAL A 22 -11.98 -7.84 -0.41
N LYS A 23 -12.43 -8.74 -1.25
CA LYS A 23 -11.84 -10.07 -1.44
C LYS A 23 -10.42 -9.97 -1.98
N ARG A 24 -10.21 -9.11 -3.00
CA ARG A 24 -8.87 -8.85 -3.56
C ARG A 24 -7.93 -8.27 -2.52
N ALA A 25 -8.40 -7.29 -1.75
CA ALA A 25 -7.61 -6.66 -0.71
C ALA A 25 -7.19 -7.65 0.38
N ALA A 26 -8.09 -8.55 0.78
CA ALA A 26 -7.79 -9.59 1.76
C ALA A 26 -6.71 -10.56 1.24
N GLU A 27 -6.79 -10.95 -0.03
CA GLU A 27 -5.80 -11.84 -0.65
C GLU A 27 -4.43 -11.17 -0.75
N ILE A 28 -4.38 -9.90 -1.15
CA ILE A 28 -3.14 -9.12 -1.22
C ILE A 28 -2.52 -8.98 0.16
N ARG A 29 -3.32 -8.69 1.19
CA ARG A 29 -2.85 -8.62 2.57
C ARG A 29 -2.20 -9.94 2.98
N ARG A 30 -2.85 -11.05 2.72
CA ARG A 30 -2.35 -12.38 3.05
C ARG A 30 -0.99 -12.64 2.39
N GLN A 31 -0.88 -12.35 1.10
CA GLN A 31 0.37 -12.51 0.35
C GLN A 31 1.48 -11.62 0.90
N ASN A 32 1.17 -10.37 1.21
CA ASN A 32 2.14 -9.43 1.76
C ASN A 32 2.62 -9.87 3.15
N GLU A 33 1.73 -10.33 4.00
CA GLU A 33 2.11 -10.83 5.32
C GLU A 33 3.04 -12.05 5.21
N GLN A 34 2.82 -12.93 4.24
CA GLN A 34 3.72 -14.06 3.97
C GLN A 34 5.10 -13.61 3.51
N ARG A 35 5.20 -12.43 2.89
CA ARG A 35 6.46 -11.85 2.43
C ARG A 35 7.16 -10.98 3.48
N GLY A 36 6.64 -10.95 4.69
CA GLY A 36 7.22 -10.21 5.79
C GLY A 36 6.73 -8.78 5.95
N PHE A 37 5.71 -8.38 5.21
CA PHE A 37 5.07 -7.07 5.41
C PHE A 37 4.16 -7.12 6.63
N LYS A 38 4.02 -5.98 7.29
CA LYS A 38 2.99 -5.76 8.28
C LYS A 38 1.98 -4.77 7.70
N VAL A 39 0.76 -5.20 7.48
CA VAL A 39 -0.31 -4.32 6.98
C VAL A 39 -0.99 -3.67 8.17
N ILE A 40 -0.78 -2.38 8.33
CA ILE A 40 -1.30 -1.62 9.48
C ILE A 40 -2.78 -1.28 9.27
N GLY A 41 -3.15 -0.93 8.04
CA GLY A 41 -4.54 -0.62 7.74
C GLY A 41 -4.81 -0.55 6.26
N THR A 42 -6.05 -0.82 5.89
CA THR A 42 -6.56 -0.69 4.53
C THR A 42 -7.92 -0.02 4.62
N TYR A 43 -8.11 1.07 3.89
CA TYR A 43 -9.33 1.88 3.95
C TYR A 43 -9.77 2.24 2.54
N TRP A 44 -11.06 2.09 2.27
CA TRP A 44 -11.68 2.61 1.05
C TRP A 44 -12.10 4.04 1.29
N THR A 45 -11.81 4.92 0.34
CA THR A 45 -12.00 6.36 0.52
C THR A 45 -12.89 6.95 -0.57
N GLN A 46 -13.44 8.10 -0.27
CA GLN A 46 -14.14 8.95 -1.24
C GLN A 46 -13.18 10.05 -1.69
N GLY A 47 -13.37 10.57 -2.89
CA GLY A 47 -12.60 11.70 -3.41
C GLY A 47 -11.58 11.27 -4.45
N ALA A 48 -10.40 11.89 -4.43
CA ALA A 48 -9.39 11.71 -5.47
C ALA A 48 -8.81 10.30 -5.53
N TYR A 49 -8.81 9.59 -4.40
CA TYR A 49 -8.31 8.21 -4.29
C TYR A 49 -9.40 7.30 -3.80
N ASP A 50 -9.34 6.04 -4.19
CA ASP A 50 -10.39 5.07 -3.89
C ASP A 50 -10.03 4.16 -2.72
N LEU A 51 -8.73 4.02 -2.45
CA LEU A 51 -8.24 3.07 -1.45
C LEU A 51 -6.91 3.57 -0.90
N VAL A 52 -6.71 3.43 0.40
CA VAL A 52 -5.46 3.77 1.08
C VAL A 52 -4.99 2.57 1.89
N ALA A 53 -3.72 2.21 1.75
CA ALA A 53 -3.10 1.19 2.57
C ALA A 53 -1.89 1.77 3.30
N ILE A 54 -1.72 1.36 4.56
CA ILE A 54 -0.56 1.72 5.37
C ILE A 54 0.15 0.42 5.70
N VAL A 55 1.43 0.33 5.32
CA VAL A 55 2.19 -0.90 5.46
C VAL A 55 3.59 -0.62 6.00
N ASP A 56 4.12 -1.57 6.76
CA ASP A 56 5.55 -1.66 7.06
C ASP A 56 6.15 -2.71 6.14
N ALA A 57 7.15 -2.33 5.36
CA ALA A 57 7.85 -3.22 4.45
C ALA A 57 9.18 -3.68 5.07
N PRO A 58 9.59 -4.93 4.82
CA PRO A 58 10.87 -5.42 5.35
C PRO A 58 12.08 -4.66 4.77
N ASP A 59 12.01 -4.28 3.52
CA ASP A 59 13.02 -3.46 2.84
C ASP A 59 12.46 -2.80 1.60
N GLU A 60 13.22 -1.91 0.98
CA GLU A 60 12.77 -1.13 -0.19
C GLU A 60 12.54 -2.00 -1.43
N GLN A 61 13.36 -3.02 -1.63
CA GLN A 61 13.21 -3.92 -2.77
C GLN A 61 11.93 -4.75 -2.65
N ALA A 62 11.61 -5.22 -1.44
CA ALA A 62 10.36 -5.91 -1.18
C ALA A 62 9.16 -5.01 -1.48
N MET A 63 9.24 -3.73 -1.12
CA MET A 63 8.19 -2.76 -1.41
C MET A 63 8.00 -2.58 -2.92
N MET A 64 9.09 -2.43 -3.68
CA MET A 64 9.01 -2.32 -5.14
C MET A 64 8.38 -3.58 -5.76
N ALA A 65 8.82 -4.75 -5.32
CA ALA A 65 8.27 -6.01 -5.82
C ALA A 65 6.76 -6.13 -5.53
N GLY A 66 6.35 -5.74 -4.34
CA GLY A 66 4.92 -5.73 -3.96
C GLY A 66 4.09 -4.81 -4.83
N LEU A 67 4.60 -3.61 -5.13
CA LEU A 67 3.93 -2.66 -6.01
C LEU A 67 3.78 -3.21 -7.43
N PHE A 68 4.80 -3.85 -7.98
CA PHE A 68 4.72 -4.45 -9.30
C PHE A 68 3.74 -5.62 -9.36
N ASN A 69 3.68 -6.43 -8.31
CA ASN A 69 2.72 -7.53 -8.25
C ASN A 69 1.28 -7.02 -8.30
N ILE A 70 1.01 -5.93 -7.61
CA ILE A 70 -0.32 -5.30 -7.64
C ILE A 70 -0.59 -4.66 -9.01
N ALA A 71 0.40 -3.98 -9.57
CA ALA A 71 0.28 -3.33 -10.89
C ALA A 71 0.02 -4.34 -12.00
N GLU A 72 0.67 -5.50 -11.97
CA GLU A 72 0.49 -6.56 -12.98
C GLU A 72 -0.94 -7.06 -13.02
N ALA A 73 -1.63 -7.09 -11.89
CA ALA A 73 -3.03 -7.51 -11.85
C ALA A 73 -3.96 -6.54 -12.60
N GLY A 74 -3.55 -5.28 -12.77
CA GLY A 74 -4.24 -4.31 -13.61
C GLY A 74 -5.50 -3.68 -13.01
N ASN A 75 -5.76 -3.90 -11.72
CA ASN A 75 -7.00 -3.40 -11.08
C ASN A 75 -6.88 -2.00 -10.52
N VAL A 76 -5.65 -1.53 -10.26
CA VAL A 76 -5.40 -0.22 -9.63
C VAL A 76 -4.16 0.46 -10.21
N HIS A 77 -4.16 1.78 -10.10
CA HIS A 77 -2.96 2.62 -10.22
C HIS A 77 -2.60 3.09 -8.82
N SER A 78 -1.31 3.22 -8.52
CA SER A 78 -0.87 3.57 -7.17
C SER A 78 0.07 4.76 -7.13
N GLU A 79 0.01 5.49 -6.02
CA GLU A 79 1.02 6.45 -5.59
C GLU A 79 1.54 6.00 -4.23
N THR A 80 2.85 5.92 -4.08
CA THR A 80 3.47 5.44 -2.85
C THR A 80 4.26 6.56 -2.20
N MET A 81 4.04 6.74 -0.91
CA MET A 81 4.76 7.73 -0.11
C MET A 81 5.51 7.02 1.00
N ARG A 82 6.80 7.31 1.14
CA ARG A 82 7.56 6.87 2.31
C ARG A 82 7.04 7.63 3.53
N ALA A 83 6.67 6.93 4.56
CA ALA A 83 6.12 7.51 5.78
C ALA A 83 7.11 7.36 6.95
N PHE A 84 7.07 8.32 7.88
CA PHE A 84 7.95 8.35 9.03
C PHE A 84 7.11 8.39 10.29
N THR A 85 7.47 7.57 11.27
CA THR A 85 6.88 7.63 12.60
C THR A 85 7.34 8.87 13.34
N ASP A 86 6.70 9.17 14.47
CA ASP A 86 7.12 10.26 15.34
C ASP A 86 8.59 10.15 15.70
N ALA A 87 9.03 8.97 16.11
CA ALA A 87 10.42 8.72 16.51
C ALA A 87 11.39 8.91 15.34
N GLU A 88 11.03 8.43 14.16
CA GLU A 88 11.85 8.61 12.94
C GLU A 88 11.93 10.07 12.54
N MET A 89 10.83 10.80 12.62
CA MET A 89 10.79 12.23 12.29
C MET A 89 11.63 13.03 13.29
N ASP A 90 11.52 12.70 14.58
CA ASP A 90 12.32 13.34 15.63
C ASP A 90 13.82 13.12 15.39
N ALA A 91 14.21 11.91 15.03
CA ALA A 91 15.60 11.60 14.69
C ALA A 91 16.09 12.39 13.46
N ALA A 92 15.23 12.55 12.45
CA ALA A 92 15.56 13.34 11.25
C ALA A 92 15.78 14.82 11.61
N LEU A 93 14.92 15.36 12.46
CA LEU A 93 15.04 16.77 12.91
C LEU A 93 16.35 17.03 13.65
N LYS A 94 16.84 16.05 14.41
CA LYS A 94 18.12 16.19 15.12
C LYS A 94 19.34 16.21 14.17
N ARG A 95 19.16 15.76 12.94
CA ARG A 95 20.21 15.77 11.90
C ARG A 95 20.13 17.00 11.01
N ALA A 96 19.09 17.80 11.14
CA ALA A 96 18.91 19.00 10.32
C ALA A 96 19.77 20.19 10.78
#